data_394d78e8e12a797836d46b2a11edf502
#
_entry.id   394d78e8e12a797836d46b2a11edf502
#
_cell.length_a   1.000
_cell.length_b   1.000
_cell.length_c   1.000
_cell.angle_alpha   90.00
_cell.angle_beta   90.00
_cell.angle_gamma   90.00
#
_symmetry.space_group_name_H-M   'P 1'
#
loop_
_entity.id
_entity.type
_entity.pdbx_description
1 polymer ?
#
loop_
_entity_poly.entity_id
_entity_poly.type
_entity_poly.pdbx_seq_one_letter_code
_entity_poly.pdbx_strand_id
1 'polypeptide(L)'
;MRPIIVLFVSMLCLPAMAQRDFKLTEQRNVWLASGNAAALTTFGDSTISQATLAYRHDGGKLHTMSEGKREDAYSADVRSYYRLSAKVVAYGSATYNRRYMSGAAGSMLMPTLKLMPFDLVEDTYSNAGDKSMETFGIDGAVGWNVWRNLAIGAHIDYTAGTYAKQRDLRHSNTLMDMHTSLNAFMSLPHNSGIGIGMVYSRRTESMMFKTYGTTDQIYYTLIDYANNHGERETFGTEGFTDSKNKLPLLSEHIGVSAQAKCNRLFADIAYSHLNGYYGRKSQYSASHEQHHGDNLALHLRYDIIQRAERLVWIDLSMTTERLTSERENYRRTTATNGTSAIYYEYFEPTKMADKAQTYGSAALNAYWKPSGNIYLWHITGGTYYWTRRQTAYVYPDIYTASRHIIAPFIGVRRSLATRGGSLWSAEAGGTATMGSYRQAAAHAAITYEMPVRGTSIRPSISLRYNFRQATSGDNKGQTRNTLSITAAATF
;
A
#
# COMPACT_ATOMS: atom_id res chain seq x y z
N MET A 1 -26.04 -2.33 -14.60
CA MET A 1 -24.82 -1.87 -15.32
C MET A 1 -25.02 -0.64 -16.22
N ARG A 2 -26.16 -0.44 -16.88
CA ARG A 2 -26.40 0.75 -17.73
C ARG A 2 -26.40 2.12 -17.02
N PRO A 3 -26.90 2.34 -15.80
CA PRO A 3 -26.92 3.68 -15.18
C PRO A 3 -25.53 4.16 -14.73
N ILE A 4 -24.58 3.28 -14.41
CA ILE A 4 -23.22 3.66 -13.99
C ILE A 4 -22.41 4.20 -15.19
N ILE A 5 -22.60 3.62 -16.38
CA ILE A 5 -21.93 4.08 -17.62
C ILE A 5 -22.43 5.47 -18.03
N VAL A 6 -23.71 5.77 -17.83
CA VAL A 6 -24.28 7.09 -18.14
C VAL A 6 -23.77 8.18 -17.19
N LEU A 7 -23.54 7.85 -15.92
CA LEU A 7 -22.92 8.79 -14.96
C LEU A 7 -21.46 9.11 -15.33
N PHE A 8 -20.71 8.12 -15.84
CA PHE A 8 -19.34 8.29 -16.31
C PHE A 8 -19.24 9.17 -17.58
N VAL A 9 -20.19 9.03 -18.48
CA VAL A 9 -20.20 9.80 -19.75
C VAL A 9 -20.65 11.24 -19.54
N SER A 10 -21.52 11.52 -18.56
CA SER A 10 -21.97 12.89 -18.26
C SER A 10 -20.92 13.76 -17.55
N MET A 11 -19.87 13.17 -16.96
CA MET A 11 -18.70 13.90 -16.43
C MET A 11 -17.72 14.40 -17.50
N LEU A 12 -17.89 14.01 -18.76
CA LEU A 12 -16.95 14.33 -19.85
C LEU A 12 -17.18 15.70 -20.52
N CYS A 13 -18.20 16.46 -20.13
CA CYS A 13 -18.52 17.76 -20.74
C CYS A 13 -18.12 18.92 -19.82
N LEU A 14 -16.84 19.31 -19.81
CA LEU A 14 -16.35 20.53 -19.16
C LEU A 14 -15.44 21.34 -20.08
N PRO A 15 -15.41 22.68 -19.94
CA PRO A 15 -14.76 23.59 -20.86
C PRO A 15 -13.24 23.43 -20.91
N ALA A 16 -12.65 23.77 -22.08
CA ALA A 16 -11.22 23.75 -22.35
C ALA A 16 -10.42 24.55 -21.31
N MET A 17 -9.70 23.84 -20.44
CA MET A 17 -8.77 24.42 -19.50
C MET A 17 -7.34 23.97 -19.82
N ALA A 18 -6.36 24.77 -19.44
CA ALA A 18 -4.93 24.57 -19.70
C ALA A 18 -4.44 23.19 -19.24
N GLN A 19 -3.40 22.70 -19.91
CA GLN A 19 -2.68 21.46 -19.62
C GLN A 19 -2.43 21.29 -18.11
N ARG A 20 -2.95 20.21 -17.51
CA ARG A 20 -2.84 19.92 -16.08
C ARG A 20 -2.14 18.59 -15.87
N ASP A 21 -1.19 18.53 -14.95
CA ASP A 21 -0.55 17.31 -14.46
C ASP A 21 -1.19 16.99 -13.09
N PHE A 22 -1.92 15.89 -13.01
CA PHE A 22 -2.62 15.46 -11.79
C PHE A 22 -1.64 15.32 -10.62
N LYS A 23 -0.52 14.65 -10.85
CA LYS A 23 0.52 14.46 -9.83
C LYS A 23 1.14 15.79 -9.37
N LEU A 24 1.39 16.71 -10.30
CA LEU A 24 1.92 18.02 -9.94
C LEU A 24 0.91 18.84 -9.14
N THR A 25 -0.39 18.72 -9.40
CA THR A 25 -1.45 19.36 -8.62
C THR A 25 -1.41 18.91 -7.15
N GLU A 26 -1.28 17.62 -6.90
CA GLU A 26 -1.11 17.08 -5.55
C GLU A 26 0.19 17.56 -4.91
N GLN A 27 1.30 17.50 -5.65
CA GLN A 27 2.62 17.90 -5.13
C GLN A 27 2.76 19.39 -4.84
N ARG A 28 2.04 20.25 -5.54
CA ARG A 28 2.02 21.71 -5.28
C ARG A 28 1.28 22.07 -4.01
N ASN A 29 0.28 21.31 -3.64
CA ASN A 29 -0.52 21.53 -2.45
C ASN A 29 -0.33 20.38 -1.47
N VAL A 30 0.54 20.56 -0.51
CA VAL A 30 0.87 19.56 0.50
C VAL A 30 -0.33 19.07 1.32
N TRP A 31 -1.38 19.90 1.43
CA TRP A 31 -2.61 19.55 2.12
C TRP A 31 -3.44 18.48 1.38
N LEU A 32 -3.36 18.43 0.04
CA LEU A 32 -4.00 17.37 -0.75
C LEU A 32 -3.31 16.03 -0.59
N ALA A 33 -1.99 16.04 -0.32
CA ALA A 33 -1.19 14.85 -0.05
C ALA A 33 -1.26 14.40 1.42
N SER A 34 -1.81 15.24 2.32
CA SER A 34 -2.02 14.89 3.72
C SER A 34 -3.23 13.99 3.90
N GLY A 35 -3.27 13.18 4.96
CA GLY A 35 -4.43 12.37 5.31
C GLY A 35 -5.64 13.17 5.83
N ASN A 36 -5.61 14.51 5.81
CA ASN A 36 -6.65 15.36 6.36
C ASN A 36 -7.70 15.73 5.31
N ALA A 37 -8.85 15.05 5.31
CA ALA A 37 -9.95 15.29 4.37
C ALA A 37 -10.54 16.71 4.45
N ALA A 38 -10.52 17.37 5.61
CA ALA A 38 -10.99 18.75 5.74
C ALA A 38 -10.14 19.72 4.93
N ALA A 39 -8.84 19.42 4.79
CA ALA A 39 -7.90 20.23 4.03
C ALA A 39 -8.09 20.14 2.49
N LEU A 40 -8.94 19.23 1.98
CA LEU A 40 -9.38 19.22 0.58
C LEU A 40 -9.97 20.56 0.15
N THR A 41 -10.54 21.33 1.09
CA THR A 41 -11.08 22.67 0.84
C THR A 41 -10.02 23.66 0.32
N THR A 42 -8.72 23.36 0.48
CA THR A 42 -7.59 24.12 -0.09
C THR A 42 -7.35 23.85 -1.59
N PHE A 43 -8.04 22.87 -2.20
CA PHE A 43 -7.98 22.62 -3.64
C PHE A 43 -8.46 23.85 -4.40
N GLY A 44 -7.60 24.44 -5.20
CA GLY A 44 -7.85 25.73 -5.87
C GLY A 44 -8.65 25.65 -7.17
N ASP A 45 -8.62 24.50 -7.82
CA ASP A 45 -9.23 24.29 -9.14
C ASP A 45 -10.71 23.88 -9.05
N SER A 46 -11.42 23.85 -10.19
CA SER A 46 -12.80 23.37 -10.26
C SER A 46 -12.87 21.84 -10.22
N THR A 47 -12.06 21.19 -11.04
CA THR A 47 -11.95 19.73 -11.12
C THR A 47 -10.65 19.33 -11.78
N ILE A 48 -10.14 18.17 -11.44
CA ILE A 48 -9.11 17.44 -12.20
C ILE A 48 -9.35 15.95 -12.00
N SER A 49 -9.35 15.19 -13.09
CA SER A 49 -9.55 13.75 -13.07
C SER A 49 -8.50 13.05 -13.92
N GLN A 50 -8.18 11.82 -13.55
CA GLN A 50 -7.29 10.97 -14.32
C GLN A 50 -7.83 9.54 -14.33
N ALA A 51 -7.84 8.91 -15.49
CA ALA A 51 -8.08 7.48 -15.66
C ALA A 51 -6.81 6.83 -16.20
N THR A 52 -6.45 5.66 -15.68
CA THR A 52 -5.22 4.95 -16.03
C THR A 52 -5.51 3.46 -16.21
N LEU A 53 -4.95 2.87 -17.25
CA LEU A 53 -4.90 1.42 -17.48
C LEU A 53 -3.43 1.03 -17.63
N ALA A 54 -2.99 0.02 -16.92
CA ALA A 54 -1.61 -0.45 -17.04
C ALA A 54 -1.51 -1.97 -17.10
N TYR A 55 -0.54 -2.43 -17.89
CA TYR A 55 -0.06 -3.80 -17.91
C TYR A 55 1.41 -3.82 -17.53
N ARG A 56 1.79 -4.80 -16.71
CA ARG A 56 3.17 -5.03 -16.28
C ARG A 56 3.52 -6.50 -16.43
N HIS A 57 4.61 -6.76 -17.12
CA HIS A 57 5.27 -8.05 -17.16
C HIS A 57 6.59 -7.98 -16.40
N ASP A 58 6.80 -8.92 -15.49
CA ASP A 58 7.99 -8.99 -14.65
C ASP A 58 8.52 -10.42 -14.62
N GLY A 59 9.84 -10.60 -14.85
CA GLY A 59 10.42 -11.94 -14.92
C GLY A 59 11.94 -11.94 -14.77
N GLY A 60 12.47 -13.08 -14.32
CA GLY A 60 13.89 -13.29 -14.18
C GLY A 60 14.28 -14.26 -13.07
N LYS A 61 15.59 -14.49 -12.93
CA LYS A 61 16.14 -15.40 -11.93
C LYS A 61 16.17 -14.79 -10.53
N LEU A 62 16.24 -13.46 -10.43
CA LEU A 62 16.24 -12.74 -9.15
C LEU A 62 14.80 -12.64 -8.63
N HIS A 63 14.41 -13.55 -7.78
CA HIS A 63 13.10 -13.55 -7.11
C HIS A 63 13.19 -14.24 -5.74
N THR A 64 12.30 -13.89 -4.82
CA THR A 64 12.12 -14.60 -3.56
C THR A 64 11.18 -15.81 -3.74
N MET A 65 11.05 -16.64 -2.71
CA MET A 65 10.13 -17.78 -2.72
C MET A 65 8.69 -17.36 -2.96
N SER A 66 8.26 -16.23 -2.39
CA SER A 66 6.89 -15.71 -2.52
C SER A 66 6.64 -14.93 -3.81
N GLU A 67 7.69 -14.51 -4.50
CA GLU A 67 7.59 -13.91 -5.83
C GLU A 67 7.61 -15.01 -6.89
N GLY A 68 6.76 -14.95 -7.88
CA GLY A 68 6.82 -15.86 -9.02
C GLY A 68 8.08 -15.64 -9.86
N LYS A 69 8.54 -16.68 -10.56
CA LYS A 69 9.58 -16.56 -11.60
C LYS A 69 9.16 -15.58 -12.68
N ARG A 70 7.86 -15.53 -12.95
CA ARG A 70 7.20 -14.59 -13.84
C ARG A 70 5.94 -14.04 -13.17
N GLU A 71 5.68 -12.78 -13.40
CA GLU A 71 4.48 -12.10 -12.91
C GLU A 71 3.89 -11.24 -14.02
N ASP A 72 2.58 -11.35 -14.22
CA ASP A 72 1.78 -10.52 -15.11
C ASP A 72 0.76 -9.76 -14.27
N ALA A 73 0.74 -8.44 -14.38
CA ALA A 73 -0.17 -7.58 -13.60
C ALA A 73 -0.95 -6.62 -14.50
N TYR A 74 -2.22 -6.49 -14.20
CA TYR A 74 -3.17 -5.58 -14.85
C TYR A 74 -3.72 -4.63 -13.80
N SER A 75 -3.81 -3.35 -14.11
CA SER A 75 -4.42 -2.38 -13.23
C SER A 75 -5.29 -1.38 -13.98
N ALA A 76 -6.35 -0.96 -13.33
CA ALA A 76 -7.19 0.16 -13.74
C ALA A 76 -7.37 1.09 -12.53
N ASP A 77 -7.21 2.38 -12.73
CA ASP A 77 -7.32 3.41 -11.71
C ASP A 77 -8.07 4.61 -12.28
N VAL A 78 -9.00 5.14 -11.50
CA VAL A 78 -9.67 6.41 -11.79
C VAL A 78 -9.68 7.23 -10.52
N ARG A 79 -9.26 8.48 -10.59
CA ARG A 79 -9.24 9.40 -9.47
C ARG A 79 -9.64 10.81 -9.88
N SER A 80 -10.27 11.54 -8.98
CA SER A 80 -10.80 12.86 -9.26
C SER A 80 -10.84 13.74 -8.01
N TYR A 81 -10.45 14.99 -8.15
CA TYR A 81 -10.79 16.08 -7.26
C TYR A 81 -11.91 16.89 -7.92
N TYR A 82 -12.98 17.14 -7.19
CA TYR A 82 -14.14 17.84 -7.68
C TYR A 82 -14.64 18.88 -6.67
N ARG A 83 -14.71 20.13 -7.10
CA ARG A 83 -15.30 21.22 -6.31
C ARG A 83 -16.82 21.25 -6.53
N LEU A 84 -17.56 20.68 -5.59
CA LEU A 84 -19.02 20.62 -5.62
C LEU A 84 -19.66 22.00 -5.44
N SER A 85 -19.03 22.87 -4.63
CA SER A 85 -19.49 24.24 -4.40
C SER A 85 -18.33 25.10 -3.89
N ALA A 86 -18.57 26.39 -3.67
CA ALA A 86 -17.59 27.29 -3.04
C ALA A 86 -17.12 26.79 -1.66
N LYS A 87 -17.90 25.94 -0.98
CA LYS A 87 -17.62 25.47 0.38
C LYS A 87 -17.25 23.98 0.44
N VAL A 88 -17.53 23.19 -0.59
CA VAL A 88 -17.40 21.72 -0.55
C VAL A 88 -16.51 21.23 -1.67
N VAL A 89 -15.50 20.44 -1.31
CA VAL A 89 -14.64 19.72 -2.23
C VAL A 89 -14.71 18.24 -1.92
N ALA A 90 -14.81 17.41 -2.94
CA ALA A 90 -14.79 15.97 -2.86
C ALA A 90 -13.56 15.42 -3.60
N TYR A 91 -13.05 14.31 -3.10
CA TYR A 91 -12.11 13.45 -3.77
C TYR A 91 -12.70 12.07 -3.90
N GLY A 92 -12.40 11.37 -4.97
CA GLY A 92 -12.77 9.97 -5.14
C GLY A 92 -11.80 9.24 -6.02
N SER A 93 -11.50 7.99 -5.69
CA SER A 93 -10.81 7.07 -6.58
C SER A 93 -11.42 5.67 -6.54
N ALA A 94 -11.22 4.93 -7.64
CA ALA A 94 -11.55 3.53 -7.74
C ALA A 94 -10.38 2.81 -8.42
N THR A 95 -9.93 1.72 -7.82
CA THR A 95 -8.78 0.94 -8.30
C THR A 95 -9.16 -0.52 -8.48
N TYR A 96 -8.60 -1.14 -9.51
CA TYR A 96 -8.62 -2.56 -9.73
C TYR A 96 -7.23 -3.06 -10.06
N ASN A 97 -6.77 -4.11 -9.37
CA ASN A 97 -5.49 -4.73 -9.67
C ASN A 97 -5.65 -6.25 -9.72
N ARG A 98 -5.02 -6.88 -10.70
CA ARG A 98 -4.95 -8.32 -10.84
C ARG A 98 -3.53 -8.74 -11.16
N ARG A 99 -3.00 -9.73 -10.40
CA ARG A 99 -1.65 -10.26 -10.55
C ARG A 99 -1.71 -11.78 -10.70
N TYR A 100 -0.94 -12.28 -11.63
CA TYR A 100 -0.66 -13.70 -11.83
C TYR A 100 0.81 -13.95 -11.61
N MET A 101 1.14 -14.87 -10.73
CA MET A 101 2.51 -15.23 -10.36
C MET A 101 2.72 -16.71 -10.68
N SER A 102 3.65 -17.03 -11.56
CA SER A 102 3.98 -18.41 -11.91
C SER A 102 5.17 -18.92 -11.14
N GLY A 103 5.06 -20.12 -10.56
CA GLY A 103 6.12 -20.76 -9.80
C GLY A 103 6.40 -20.10 -8.46
N ALA A 104 5.37 -19.61 -7.78
CA ALA A 104 5.45 -19.02 -6.45
C ALA A 104 5.15 -20.05 -5.36
N ALA A 105 5.84 -19.94 -4.22
CA ALA A 105 5.64 -20.70 -2.98
C ALA A 105 5.65 -19.74 -1.78
N GLY A 106 6.14 -20.16 -0.64
CA GLY A 106 6.36 -19.29 0.53
C GLY A 106 5.08 -18.76 1.16
N SER A 107 5.03 -17.47 1.47
CA SER A 107 3.91 -16.87 2.21
C SER A 107 2.55 -17.16 1.60
N MET A 108 1.61 -17.59 2.43
CA MET A 108 0.21 -17.84 2.09
C MET A 108 -0.68 -16.67 2.51
N LEU A 109 -0.16 -15.66 3.22
CA LEU A 109 -0.86 -14.41 3.50
C LEU A 109 -0.73 -13.43 2.34
N MET A 110 -1.73 -12.58 2.18
CA MET A 110 -1.69 -11.53 1.16
C MET A 110 -0.53 -10.56 1.43
N PRO A 111 0.32 -10.30 0.42
CA PRO A 111 1.49 -9.45 0.59
C PRO A 111 1.17 -8.07 1.16
N THR A 112 1.88 -7.66 2.19
CA THR A 112 1.74 -6.36 2.84
C THR A 112 3.11 -5.84 3.33
N LEU A 113 3.25 -4.51 3.42
CA LEU A 113 4.41 -3.88 4.05
C LEU A 113 4.26 -3.73 5.56
N LYS A 114 3.02 -3.79 6.08
CA LYS A 114 2.72 -3.69 7.52
C LYS A 114 3.32 -4.90 8.28
N LEU A 115 3.64 -4.71 9.55
CA LEU A 115 3.99 -5.83 10.41
C LEU A 115 2.76 -6.74 10.58
N MET A 116 3.01 -8.05 10.44
CA MET A 116 2.01 -9.09 10.69
C MET A 116 2.43 -9.88 11.94
N PRO A 117 1.48 -10.38 12.75
CA PRO A 117 1.82 -11.12 13.97
C PRO A 117 2.67 -12.36 13.66
N PHE A 118 2.30 -13.07 12.62
CA PHE A 118 3.02 -14.22 12.06
C PHE A 118 2.85 -14.22 10.54
N ASP A 119 3.60 -15.06 9.85
CA ASP A 119 3.34 -15.46 8.47
C ASP A 119 3.00 -16.96 8.43
N LEU A 120 2.22 -17.38 7.46
CA LEU A 120 1.98 -18.78 7.15
C LEU A 120 2.76 -19.10 5.89
N VAL A 121 3.81 -19.90 6.04
CA VAL A 121 4.78 -20.14 4.98
C VAL A 121 4.80 -21.61 4.59
N GLU A 122 4.74 -21.88 3.31
CA GLU A 122 5.08 -23.21 2.78
C GLU A 122 6.59 -23.42 2.94
N ASP A 123 6.99 -24.47 3.62
CA ASP A 123 8.39 -24.71 4.01
C ASP A 123 9.28 -25.23 2.88
N THR A 124 8.72 -25.47 1.70
CA THR A 124 9.47 -26.06 0.57
C THR A 124 9.12 -25.47 -0.78
N TYR A 125 10.10 -25.32 -1.64
CA TYR A 125 9.96 -24.99 -3.06
C TYR A 125 9.31 -26.11 -3.90
N SER A 126 9.25 -27.34 -3.41
CA SER A 126 8.64 -28.45 -4.16
C SER A 126 7.16 -28.23 -4.46
N ASN A 127 6.51 -27.39 -3.65
CA ASN A 127 5.09 -27.03 -3.80
C ASN A 127 4.86 -25.73 -4.56
N ALA A 128 5.90 -25.16 -5.20
CA ALA A 128 5.72 -23.97 -6.02
C ALA A 128 4.65 -24.18 -7.10
N GLY A 129 3.79 -23.19 -7.28
CA GLY A 129 2.67 -23.23 -8.21
C GLY A 129 2.23 -21.84 -8.65
N ASP A 130 1.13 -21.78 -9.38
CA ASP A 130 0.59 -20.51 -9.84
C ASP A 130 -0.30 -19.89 -8.75
N LYS A 131 -0.01 -18.62 -8.41
CA LYS A 131 -0.79 -17.82 -7.48
C LYS A 131 -1.47 -16.67 -8.24
N SER A 132 -2.69 -16.36 -7.84
CA SER A 132 -3.44 -15.21 -8.34
C SER A 132 -3.87 -14.30 -7.19
N MET A 133 -3.77 -12.99 -7.42
CA MET A 133 -4.22 -11.97 -6.49
C MET A 133 -5.09 -10.96 -7.23
N GLU A 134 -6.20 -10.59 -6.64
CA GLU A 134 -7.12 -9.59 -7.19
C GLU A 134 -7.55 -8.65 -6.08
N THR A 135 -7.53 -7.34 -6.35
CA THR A 135 -7.93 -6.31 -5.39
C THR A 135 -8.79 -5.25 -6.04
N PHE A 136 -9.81 -4.81 -5.31
CA PHE A 136 -10.69 -3.70 -5.65
C PHE A 136 -10.58 -2.66 -4.54
N GLY A 137 -10.27 -1.43 -4.88
CA GLY A 137 -10.18 -0.32 -3.94
C GLY A 137 -11.18 0.78 -4.29
N ILE A 138 -11.74 1.40 -3.26
CA ILE A 138 -12.52 2.63 -3.36
C ILE A 138 -12.00 3.57 -2.28
N ASP A 139 -11.64 4.78 -2.68
CA ASP A 139 -11.18 5.82 -1.78
C ASP A 139 -12.04 7.07 -2.00
N GLY A 140 -12.57 7.65 -0.94
CA GLY A 140 -13.46 8.80 -0.99
C GLY A 140 -13.23 9.74 0.18
N ALA A 141 -13.20 11.05 -0.11
CA ALA A 141 -13.10 12.08 0.91
C ALA A 141 -13.92 13.30 0.56
N VAL A 142 -14.43 13.97 1.59
CA VAL A 142 -15.16 15.22 1.48
C VAL A 142 -14.66 16.21 2.50
N GLY A 143 -14.35 17.42 2.04
CA GLY A 143 -14.03 18.58 2.88
C GLY A 143 -15.09 19.65 2.75
N TRP A 144 -15.53 20.23 3.87
CA TRP A 144 -16.56 21.25 3.94
C TRP A 144 -16.13 22.44 4.80
N ASN A 145 -16.07 23.63 4.22
CA ASN A 145 -15.87 24.90 4.92
C ASN A 145 -17.13 25.28 5.73
N VAL A 146 -17.11 25.05 7.02
CA VAL A 146 -18.21 25.40 7.95
C VAL A 146 -18.21 26.90 8.23
N TRP A 147 -17.01 27.48 8.45
CA TRP A 147 -16.78 28.92 8.61
C TRP A 147 -15.69 29.38 7.65
N ARG A 148 -15.40 30.70 7.66
CA ARG A 148 -14.42 31.30 6.71
C ARG A 148 -13.05 30.62 6.72
N ASN A 149 -12.60 30.16 7.86
CA ASN A 149 -11.26 29.58 8.05
C ASN A 149 -11.28 28.19 8.70
N LEU A 150 -12.44 27.62 8.99
CA LEU A 150 -12.58 26.29 9.58
C LEU A 150 -13.32 25.36 8.64
N ALA A 151 -12.71 24.23 8.36
CA ALA A 151 -13.29 23.13 7.62
C ALA A 151 -13.35 21.87 8.46
N ILE A 152 -14.31 21.00 8.16
CA ILE A 152 -14.40 19.62 8.63
C ILE A 152 -14.38 18.69 7.44
N GLY A 153 -14.01 17.43 7.66
CA GLY A 153 -13.96 16.45 6.58
C GLY A 153 -14.02 15.02 7.08
N ALA A 154 -14.39 14.14 6.18
CA ALA A 154 -14.40 12.70 6.39
C ALA A 154 -13.75 11.99 5.21
N HIS A 155 -13.07 10.90 5.49
CA HIS A 155 -12.39 10.07 4.52
C HIS A 155 -12.69 8.60 4.78
N ILE A 156 -12.80 7.83 3.72
CA ILE A 156 -12.89 6.37 3.73
C ILE A 156 -12.07 5.81 2.58
N ASP A 157 -11.16 4.89 2.90
CA ASP A 157 -10.47 4.01 1.95
C ASP A 157 -10.86 2.57 2.29
N TYR A 158 -11.30 1.83 1.29
CA TYR A 158 -11.75 0.46 1.43
C TYR A 158 -11.16 -0.40 0.31
N THR A 159 -10.45 -1.45 0.68
CA THR A 159 -9.90 -2.44 -0.24
C THR A 159 -10.46 -3.82 0.06
N ALA A 160 -11.07 -4.45 -0.93
CA ALA A 160 -11.40 -5.86 -0.93
C ALA A 160 -10.42 -6.64 -1.81
N GLY A 161 -10.06 -7.86 -1.42
CA GLY A 161 -9.12 -8.65 -2.21
C GLY A 161 -9.29 -10.15 -2.05
N THR A 162 -8.75 -10.88 -3.02
CA THR A 162 -8.61 -12.34 -2.99
C THR A 162 -7.18 -12.72 -3.32
N TYR A 163 -6.68 -13.77 -2.70
CA TYR A 163 -5.36 -14.34 -2.96
C TYR A 163 -5.45 -15.85 -2.90
N ALA A 164 -5.06 -16.53 -3.97
CA ALA A 164 -5.23 -17.97 -4.10
C ALA A 164 -4.07 -18.64 -4.82
N LYS A 165 -3.79 -19.90 -4.44
CA LYS A 165 -2.85 -20.79 -5.12
C LYS A 165 -3.60 -22.01 -5.69
N GLN A 166 -3.23 -22.45 -6.88
CA GLN A 166 -3.91 -23.53 -7.58
C GLN A 166 -3.27 -24.93 -7.38
N ARG A 167 -2.06 -24.99 -6.82
CA ARG A 167 -1.36 -26.23 -6.51
C ARG A 167 -1.37 -26.50 -5.01
N ASP A 168 -1.50 -27.78 -4.61
CA ASP A 168 -1.47 -28.18 -3.20
C ASP A 168 -0.08 -27.93 -2.57
N LEU A 169 0.05 -27.36 -1.39
CA LEU A 169 -1.03 -26.95 -0.50
C LEU A 169 -1.77 -25.74 -1.06
N ARG A 170 -3.08 -25.78 -1.22
CA ARG A 170 -3.87 -24.69 -1.78
C ARG A 170 -4.36 -23.77 -0.68
N HIS A 171 -4.16 -22.48 -0.87
CA HIS A 171 -4.79 -21.46 -0.04
C HIS A 171 -5.79 -20.64 -0.86
N SER A 172 -6.79 -20.12 -0.18
CA SER A 172 -7.76 -19.17 -0.72
C SER A 172 -8.10 -18.16 0.37
N ASN A 173 -7.65 -16.95 0.19
CA ASN A 173 -7.82 -15.86 1.13
C ASN A 173 -8.81 -14.82 0.60
N THR A 174 -9.55 -14.21 1.52
CA THR A 174 -10.33 -13.01 1.26
C THR A 174 -9.88 -11.91 2.21
N LEU A 175 -9.60 -10.73 1.67
CA LEU A 175 -9.14 -9.55 2.38
C LEU A 175 -10.24 -8.49 2.40
N MET A 176 -10.37 -7.83 3.54
CA MET A 176 -10.98 -6.52 3.71
C MET A 176 -9.98 -5.63 4.46
N ASP A 177 -9.62 -4.50 3.88
CA ASP A 177 -8.81 -3.46 4.54
C ASP A 177 -9.58 -2.14 4.43
N MET A 178 -9.94 -1.55 5.54
CA MET A 178 -10.70 -0.32 5.63
C MET A 178 -9.94 0.69 6.48
N HIS A 179 -9.86 1.91 6.00
CA HIS A 179 -9.31 3.04 6.73
C HIS A 179 -10.30 4.20 6.67
N THR A 180 -10.62 4.79 7.82
CA THR A 180 -11.52 5.93 7.91
C THR A 180 -10.92 7.02 8.77
N SER A 181 -11.20 8.28 8.47
CA SER A 181 -10.84 9.39 9.34
C SER A 181 -11.90 10.48 9.36
N LEU A 182 -11.96 11.16 10.50
CA LEU A 182 -12.71 12.40 10.70
C LEU A 182 -11.71 13.50 11.04
N ASN A 183 -11.80 14.63 10.34
CA ASN A 183 -10.78 15.64 10.34
C ASN A 183 -11.36 17.03 10.54
N ALA A 184 -10.55 17.91 11.13
CA ALA A 184 -10.77 19.34 11.14
C ALA A 184 -9.52 20.05 10.62
N PHE A 185 -9.72 21.16 9.93
CA PHE A 185 -8.66 21.99 9.37
C PHE A 185 -8.98 23.46 9.57
N MET A 186 -8.02 24.23 10.06
CA MET A 186 -8.13 25.66 10.19
C MET A 186 -7.06 26.36 9.36
N SER A 187 -7.52 27.17 8.42
CA SER A 187 -6.67 28.03 7.61
C SER A 187 -6.25 29.27 8.42
N LEU A 188 -4.95 29.58 8.39
CA LEU A 188 -4.34 30.70 9.09
C LEU A 188 -3.71 31.68 8.07
N PRO A 189 -3.46 32.94 8.44
CA PRO A 189 -2.76 33.89 7.59
C PRO A 189 -1.38 33.41 7.16
N HIS A 190 -0.80 34.06 6.12
CA HIS A 190 0.57 33.84 5.64
C HIS A 190 0.84 32.41 5.15
N ASN A 191 -0.09 31.79 4.39
CA ASN A 191 0.03 30.44 3.85
C ASN A 191 0.28 29.38 4.96
N SER A 192 -0.38 29.56 6.10
CA SER A 192 -0.29 28.70 7.27
C SER A 192 -1.60 28.00 7.54
N GLY A 193 -1.58 26.92 8.31
CA GLY A 193 -2.77 26.20 8.72
C GLY A 193 -2.44 25.10 9.71
N ILE A 194 -3.44 24.64 10.41
CA ILE A 194 -3.36 23.51 11.35
C ILE A 194 -4.50 22.53 11.06
N GLY A 195 -4.22 21.26 11.24
CA GLY A 195 -5.16 20.17 11.08
C GLY A 195 -5.08 19.18 12.23
N ILE A 196 -6.18 18.54 12.53
CA ILE A 196 -6.26 17.40 13.45
C ILE A 196 -7.17 16.34 12.87
N GLY A 197 -6.97 15.10 13.26
CA GLY A 197 -7.80 13.99 12.80
C GLY A 197 -7.87 12.84 13.80
N MET A 198 -8.98 12.11 13.75
CA MET A 198 -9.14 10.80 14.38
C MET A 198 -9.13 9.76 13.28
N VAL A 199 -8.47 8.65 13.50
CA VAL A 199 -8.24 7.59 12.51
C VAL A 199 -8.70 6.27 13.08
N TYR A 200 -9.42 5.50 12.28
CA TYR A 200 -9.75 4.11 12.53
C TYR A 200 -9.42 3.28 11.29
N SER A 201 -8.73 2.16 11.48
CA SER A 201 -8.49 1.20 10.42
C SER A 201 -8.82 -0.20 10.89
N ARG A 202 -9.34 -1.02 9.98
CA ARG A 202 -9.62 -2.42 10.22
C ARG A 202 -9.21 -3.26 9.02
N ARG A 203 -8.31 -4.21 9.27
CA ARG A 203 -7.89 -5.22 8.30
C ARG A 203 -8.35 -6.59 8.76
N THR A 204 -9.04 -7.31 7.89
CA THR A 204 -9.45 -8.69 8.13
C THR A 204 -9.04 -9.54 6.94
N GLU A 205 -8.24 -10.56 7.18
CA GLU A 205 -7.89 -11.56 6.18
C GLU A 205 -8.40 -12.91 6.62
N SER A 206 -9.40 -13.44 5.92
CA SER A 206 -9.95 -14.77 6.18
C SER A 206 -9.25 -15.78 5.28
N MET A 207 -8.69 -16.81 5.87
CA MET A 207 -7.83 -17.78 5.21
C MET A 207 -8.45 -19.17 5.24
N MET A 208 -8.27 -19.91 4.17
CA MET A 208 -8.61 -21.32 4.08
C MET A 208 -7.45 -22.04 3.38
N PHE A 209 -6.88 -23.04 4.06
CA PHE A 209 -5.84 -23.91 3.52
C PHE A 209 -6.34 -25.34 3.49
N LYS A 210 -6.17 -26.02 2.38
CA LYS A 210 -6.56 -27.41 2.23
C LYS A 210 -5.82 -28.10 1.11
N THR A 211 -5.82 -29.44 1.17
CA THR A 211 -5.47 -30.30 0.05
C THR A 211 -6.73 -30.67 -0.74
N TYR A 212 -6.58 -30.98 -1.99
CA TYR A 212 -7.64 -31.42 -2.89
C TYR A 212 -7.31 -32.82 -3.40
N GLY A 213 -8.30 -33.72 -3.28
CA GLY A 213 -8.16 -35.12 -3.68
C GLY A 213 -7.73 -36.03 -2.52
N THR A 214 -7.69 -37.33 -2.78
CA THR A 214 -7.13 -38.34 -1.90
C THR A 214 -5.64 -38.43 -2.13
N THR A 215 -4.85 -37.97 -1.17
CA THR A 215 -3.40 -38.06 -1.18
C THR A 215 -2.89 -38.50 0.18
N ASP A 216 -1.94 -39.42 0.19
CA ASP A 216 -1.23 -39.81 1.42
C ASP A 216 -0.09 -38.85 1.75
N GLN A 217 0.10 -37.80 0.94
CA GLN A 217 1.14 -36.79 1.14
C GLN A 217 0.78 -35.90 2.32
N ILE A 218 1.67 -35.82 3.30
CA ILE A 218 1.58 -34.89 4.42
C ILE A 218 2.25 -33.59 3.99
N TYR A 219 1.52 -32.48 4.12
CA TYR A 219 2.03 -31.14 3.87
C TYR A 219 2.33 -30.45 5.19
N TYR A 220 3.39 -29.66 5.21
CA TYR A 220 3.81 -28.89 6.37
C TYR A 220 3.68 -27.41 6.07
N THR A 221 3.24 -26.67 7.06
CA THR A 221 3.24 -25.21 7.07
C THR A 221 4.02 -24.72 8.26
N LEU A 222 4.81 -23.68 8.05
CA LEU A 222 5.50 -22.99 9.12
C LEU A 222 4.68 -21.77 9.52
N ILE A 223 4.33 -21.68 10.78
CA ILE A 223 3.85 -20.46 11.41
C ILE A 223 5.11 -19.66 11.75
N ASP A 224 5.48 -18.73 10.85
CA ASP A 224 6.75 -18.00 10.94
C ASP A 224 6.56 -16.74 11.79
N TYR A 225 7.22 -16.73 12.93
CA TYR A 225 7.27 -15.57 13.81
C TYR A 225 8.44 -14.65 13.49
N ALA A 226 9.56 -15.20 13.01
CA ALA A 226 10.73 -14.42 12.61
C ALA A 226 11.64 -15.18 11.66
N ASN A 227 11.70 -14.79 10.38
CA ASN A 227 12.71 -15.23 9.40
C ASN A 227 12.85 -16.75 9.30
N ASN A 228 11.75 -17.46 9.13
CA ASN A 228 11.60 -18.92 9.10
C ASN A 228 11.85 -19.63 10.46
N HIS A 229 11.70 -18.90 11.57
CA HIS A 229 11.68 -19.46 12.91
C HIS A 229 10.27 -19.39 13.48
N GLY A 230 9.71 -20.54 13.76
CA GLY A 230 8.35 -20.68 14.21
C GLY A 230 7.97 -22.13 14.45
N GLU A 231 6.69 -22.39 14.48
CA GLU A 231 6.12 -23.71 14.75
C GLU A 231 5.69 -24.38 13.44
N ARG A 232 6.04 -25.66 13.29
CA ARG A 232 5.58 -26.46 12.16
C ARG A 232 4.25 -27.12 12.47
N GLU A 233 3.30 -26.93 11.58
CA GLU A 233 2.01 -27.58 11.60
C GLU A 233 1.83 -28.51 10.42
N THR A 234 1.22 -29.67 10.66
CA THR A 234 0.83 -30.59 9.58
C THR A 234 -0.52 -30.20 9.03
N PHE A 235 -0.60 -30.11 7.72
CA PHE A 235 -1.87 -29.93 7.02
C PHE A 235 -2.36 -31.26 6.48
N GLY A 236 -3.37 -31.80 7.16
CA GLY A 236 -4.22 -32.86 6.65
C GLY A 236 -5.63 -32.33 6.42
N THR A 237 -6.61 -33.20 6.58
CA THR A 237 -8.05 -32.85 6.52
C THR A 237 -8.51 -31.96 7.68
N GLU A 238 -7.72 -31.87 8.75
CA GLU A 238 -7.97 -31.09 9.97
C GLU A 238 -6.84 -30.10 10.26
N GLY A 239 -6.47 -29.28 9.30
CA GLY A 239 -5.38 -28.31 9.47
C GLY A 239 -5.77 -27.13 10.36
N PHE A 240 -4.83 -26.19 10.51
CA PHE A 240 -4.94 -24.95 11.28
C PHE A 240 -6.14 -24.07 10.86
N THR A 241 -6.65 -24.29 9.65
CA THR A 241 -7.93 -23.74 9.19
C THR A 241 -8.85 -24.90 8.82
N ASP A 242 -10.04 -24.96 9.43
CA ASP A 242 -11.07 -25.91 9.06
C ASP A 242 -11.55 -25.65 7.63
N SER A 243 -11.77 -26.71 6.85
CA SER A 243 -12.31 -26.62 5.49
C SER A 243 -13.70 -25.98 5.41
N LYS A 244 -14.42 -25.93 6.52
CA LYS A 244 -15.77 -25.33 6.64
C LYS A 244 -15.73 -23.93 7.24
N ASN A 245 -14.72 -23.60 8.06
CA ASN A 245 -14.63 -22.33 8.80
C ASN A 245 -13.39 -21.56 8.41
N LYS A 246 -13.58 -20.47 7.68
CA LYS A 246 -12.50 -19.50 7.46
C LYS A 246 -12.20 -18.79 8.77
N LEU A 247 -10.95 -18.85 9.22
CA LEU A 247 -10.50 -18.14 10.41
C LEU A 247 -10.00 -16.75 10.01
N PRO A 248 -10.54 -15.68 10.60
CA PRO A 248 -10.10 -14.33 10.34
C PRO A 248 -8.83 -13.99 11.13
N LEU A 249 -7.84 -13.43 10.45
CA LEU A 249 -6.79 -12.62 11.06
C LEU A 249 -7.26 -11.16 11.01
N LEU A 250 -7.58 -10.60 12.18
CA LEU A 250 -8.12 -9.27 12.32
C LEU A 250 -7.10 -8.36 13.01
N SER A 251 -6.91 -7.16 12.47
CA SER A 251 -6.11 -6.09 13.06
C SER A 251 -6.91 -4.79 13.01
N GLU A 252 -7.03 -4.10 14.14
CA GLU A 252 -7.72 -2.82 14.26
C GLU A 252 -6.77 -1.76 14.80
N HIS A 253 -6.76 -0.58 14.19
CA HIS A 253 -5.98 0.56 14.64
C HIS A 253 -6.93 1.70 15.02
N ILE A 254 -6.68 2.30 16.16
CA ILE A 254 -7.34 3.55 16.59
C ILE A 254 -6.26 4.57 16.84
N GLY A 255 -6.41 5.76 16.26
CA GLY A 255 -5.35 6.75 16.31
C GLY A 255 -5.81 8.19 16.14
N VAL A 256 -4.83 9.05 16.21
CA VAL A 256 -4.98 10.51 16.03
C VAL A 256 -3.89 11.03 15.12
N SER A 257 -4.18 12.12 14.43
CA SER A 257 -3.20 12.83 13.62
C SER A 257 -3.24 14.33 13.87
N ALA A 258 -2.12 14.99 13.67
CA ALA A 258 -1.99 16.43 13.74
C ALA A 258 -1.11 16.94 12.61
N GLN A 259 -1.55 17.99 11.94
CA GLN A 259 -0.85 18.62 10.84
C GLN A 259 -0.64 20.11 11.13
N ALA A 260 0.50 20.63 10.72
CA ALA A 260 0.78 22.05 10.78
C ALA A 260 1.54 22.51 9.53
N LYS A 261 1.17 23.64 8.97
CA LYS A 261 1.94 24.34 7.97
C LYS A 261 2.23 25.74 8.42
N CYS A 262 3.48 26.13 8.38
CA CYS A 262 3.91 27.49 8.66
C CYS A 262 4.76 27.98 7.47
N ASN A 263 4.17 28.80 6.62
CA ASN A 263 4.78 29.33 5.41
C ASN A 263 5.37 28.21 4.51
N ARG A 264 6.65 27.88 4.67
CA ARG A 264 7.40 26.89 3.85
C ARG A 264 7.54 25.51 4.50
N LEU A 265 7.31 25.42 5.80
CA LEU A 265 7.43 24.16 6.54
C LEU A 265 6.05 23.54 6.73
N PHE A 266 5.93 22.27 6.37
CA PHE A 266 4.78 21.42 6.68
C PHE A 266 5.23 20.24 7.52
N ALA A 267 4.43 19.89 8.52
CA ALA A 267 4.61 18.70 9.35
C ALA A 267 3.27 17.99 9.52
N ASP A 268 3.31 16.67 9.41
CA ASP A 268 2.19 15.76 9.68
C ASP A 268 2.70 14.63 10.58
N ILE A 269 2.02 14.41 11.69
CA ILE A 269 2.31 13.34 12.63
C ILE A 269 1.04 12.56 12.92
N ALA A 270 1.12 11.24 12.87
CA ALA A 270 0.02 10.34 13.19
C ALA A 270 0.49 9.23 14.12
N TYR A 271 -0.30 8.95 15.15
CA TYR A 271 -0.10 7.83 16.06
C TYR A 271 -1.34 6.95 16.08
N SER A 272 -1.15 5.64 16.05
CA SER A 272 -2.23 4.69 16.24
C SER A 272 -1.80 3.48 17.06
N HIS A 273 -2.70 3.00 17.90
CA HIS A 273 -2.58 1.77 18.67
C HIS A 273 -3.29 0.63 17.92
N LEU A 274 -2.62 -0.50 17.81
CA LEU A 274 -3.08 -1.72 17.16
C LEU A 274 -3.52 -2.75 18.19
N ASN A 275 -4.68 -3.35 17.97
CA ASN A 275 -5.12 -4.58 18.61
C ASN A 275 -5.63 -5.55 17.56
N GLY A 276 -5.45 -6.86 17.78
CA GLY A 276 -5.96 -7.85 16.87
C GLY A 276 -5.89 -9.28 17.41
N TYR A 277 -6.41 -10.17 16.61
CA TYR A 277 -6.45 -11.60 16.95
C TYR A 277 -6.57 -12.47 15.69
N TYR A 278 -6.22 -13.75 15.83
CA TYR A 278 -6.46 -14.79 14.83
C TYR A 278 -7.45 -15.82 15.36
N GLY A 279 -8.53 -16.06 14.61
CA GLY A 279 -9.66 -16.86 15.04
C GLY A 279 -10.79 -16.01 15.64
N ARG A 280 -11.58 -16.59 16.53
CA ARG A 280 -12.67 -15.88 17.21
C ARG A 280 -12.69 -16.25 18.68
N LYS A 281 -12.43 -15.32 19.56
CA LYS A 281 -12.52 -15.53 21.02
C LYS A 281 -13.96 -15.46 21.47
N SER A 282 -14.56 -16.62 21.73
CA SER A 282 -15.89 -16.74 22.30
C SER A 282 -16.00 -18.01 23.12
N GLN A 283 -17.09 -18.18 23.88
CA GLN A 283 -17.33 -19.38 24.64
C GLN A 283 -17.39 -20.66 23.75
N TYR A 284 -17.71 -20.49 22.45
CA TYR A 284 -17.93 -21.60 21.52
C TYR A 284 -16.93 -21.66 20.36
N SER A 285 -15.95 -20.76 20.31
CA SER A 285 -14.94 -20.74 19.27
C SER A 285 -13.57 -20.39 19.84
N ALA A 286 -12.51 -20.96 19.25
CA ALA A 286 -11.15 -20.71 19.69
C ALA A 286 -10.54 -19.48 18.99
N SER A 287 -9.87 -18.63 19.78
CA SER A 287 -8.85 -17.73 19.30
C SER A 287 -7.49 -18.41 19.44
N HIS A 288 -6.67 -18.35 18.42
CA HIS A 288 -5.36 -19.00 18.40
C HIS A 288 -4.23 -18.04 18.80
N GLU A 289 -4.43 -16.75 18.52
CA GLU A 289 -3.40 -15.73 18.75
C GLU A 289 -4.06 -14.37 18.98
N GLN A 290 -3.45 -13.56 19.83
CA GLN A 290 -3.71 -12.14 19.99
C GLN A 290 -2.45 -11.34 19.70
N HIS A 291 -2.62 -10.10 19.23
CA HIS A 291 -1.51 -9.20 18.99
C HIS A 291 -1.89 -7.75 19.29
N HIS A 292 -0.89 -7.00 19.70
CA HIS A 292 -1.02 -5.57 19.97
C HIS A 292 0.24 -4.82 19.55
N GLY A 293 0.12 -3.52 19.35
CA GLY A 293 1.26 -2.74 18.92
C GLY A 293 0.97 -1.26 18.74
N ASP A 294 1.96 -0.55 18.26
CA ASP A 294 1.91 0.89 18.06
C ASP A 294 2.50 1.27 16.71
N ASN A 295 1.92 2.27 16.08
CA ASN A 295 2.40 2.86 14.85
C ASN A 295 2.53 4.37 15.00
N LEU A 296 3.69 4.92 14.63
CA LEU A 296 3.98 6.34 14.55
C LEU A 296 4.43 6.69 13.15
N ALA A 297 3.74 7.60 12.50
CA ALA A 297 4.10 8.13 11.18
C ALA A 297 4.41 9.62 11.27
N LEU A 298 5.45 10.05 10.55
CA LEU A 298 5.89 11.44 10.44
C LEU A 298 6.12 11.77 8.96
N HIS A 299 5.61 12.92 8.52
CA HIS A 299 5.96 13.51 7.24
C HIS A 299 6.30 14.98 7.43
N LEU A 300 7.46 15.37 6.94
CA LEU A 300 7.94 16.76 6.93
C LEU A 300 8.25 17.17 5.50
N ARG A 301 7.83 18.38 5.15
CA ARG A 301 8.20 19.00 3.88
C ARG A 301 8.67 20.42 4.11
N TYR A 302 9.79 20.78 3.46
CA TYR A 302 10.31 22.13 3.45
C TYR A 302 10.44 22.63 2.01
N ASP A 303 9.67 23.67 1.67
CA ASP A 303 9.69 24.33 0.36
C ASP A 303 10.86 25.32 0.28
N ILE A 304 11.97 24.93 -0.38
CA ILE A 304 13.17 25.75 -0.54
C ILE A 304 12.88 26.91 -1.50
N ILE A 305 12.27 26.58 -2.65
CA ILE A 305 11.89 27.54 -3.70
C ILE A 305 10.46 27.25 -4.12
N GLN A 306 9.58 28.24 -4.01
CA GLN A 306 8.19 28.16 -4.43
C GLN A 306 7.86 29.34 -5.35
N ARG A 307 8.36 29.29 -6.59
CA ARG A 307 8.12 30.30 -7.63
C ARG A 307 7.48 29.64 -8.84
N ALA A 308 6.71 30.40 -9.62
CA ALA A 308 6.09 29.90 -10.85
C ALA A 308 7.11 29.26 -11.82
N GLU A 309 8.32 29.77 -11.87
CA GLU A 309 9.39 29.31 -12.78
C GLU A 309 10.15 28.10 -12.26
N ARG A 310 10.14 27.88 -10.93
CA ARG A 310 10.92 26.86 -10.27
C ARG A 310 10.30 26.45 -8.94
N LEU A 311 10.15 25.14 -8.74
CA LEU A 311 9.74 24.54 -7.48
C LEU A 311 10.85 23.63 -6.99
N VAL A 312 11.28 23.82 -5.73
CA VAL A 312 12.26 22.93 -5.09
C VAL A 312 11.84 22.71 -3.66
N TRP A 313 11.77 21.44 -3.24
CA TRP A 313 11.45 21.09 -1.87
C TRP A 313 12.14 19.80 -1.43
N ILE A 314 12.24 19.62 -0.13
CA ILE A 314 12.67 18.38 0.52
C ILE A 314 11.47 17.76 1.22
N ASP A 315 11.26 16.48 1.00
CA ASP A 315 10.32 15.62 1.73
C ASP A 315 11.09 14.65 2.62
N LEU A 316 10.66 14.52 3.87
CA LEU A 316 11.10 13.50 4.81
C LEU A 316 9.88 12.72 5.26
N SER A 317 9.90 11.42 5.15
CA SER A 317 8.87 10.54 5.69
C SER A 317 9.47 9.45 6.55
N MET A 318 8.81 9.09 7.64
CA MET A 318 9.21 8.01 8.52
C MET A 318 7.97 7.35 9.11
N THR A 319 7.94 6.04 9.14
CA THR A 319 6.94 5.25 9.86
C THR A 319 7.66 4.22 10.71
N THR A 320 7.28 4.14 11.98
CA THR A 320 7.78 3.15 12.93
C THR A 320 6.61 2.33 13.45
N GLU A 321 6.73 1.04 13.37
CA GLU A 321 5.73 0.07 13.83
C GLU A 321 6.36 -0.85 14.87
N ARG A 322 5.62 -1.18 15.93
CA ARG A 322 5.94 -2.21 16.92
C ARG A 322 4.76 -3.14 17.05
N LEU A 323 5.03 -4.41 17.22
CA LEU A 323 4.01 -5.44 17.35
C LEU A 323 4.51 -6.56 18.25
N THR A 324 3.69 -6.95 19.21
CA THR A 324 3.86 -8.16 20.02
C THR A 324 2.75 -9.14 19.66
N SER A 325 3.13 -10.40 19.49
CA SER A 325 2.23 -11.51 19.16
C SER A 325 2.29 -12.55 20.27
N GLU A 326 1.13 -13.01 20.72
CA GLU A 326 0.94 -13.94 21.83
C GLU A 326 -0.02 -15.05 21.41
N ARG A 327 0.39 -16.30 21.62
CA ARG A 327 -0.48 -17.45 21.41
C ARG A 327 -1.45 -17.61 22.57
N GLU A 328 -2.73 -17.75 22.25
CA GLU A 328 -3.76 -18.05 23.24
C GLU A 328 -3.66 -19.51 23.70
N ASN A 329 -3.58 -19.69 25.01
CA ASN A 329 -3.66 -21.01 25.63
C ASN A 329 -5.11 -21.30 26.05
N TYR A 330 -5.66 -22.41 25.59
CA TYR A 330 -7.03 -22.78 25.95
C TYR A 330 -7.20 -24.29 26.14
N ARG A 331 -8.19 -24.66 26.94
CA ARG A 331 -8.67 -26.02 27.09
C ARG A 331 -10.08 -26.13 26.53
N ARG A 332 -10.29 -27.13 25.69
CA ARG A 332 -11.60 -27.49 25.22
C ARG A 332 -12.26 -28.34 26.26
N THR A 333 -13.41 -27.95 26.77
CA THR A 333 -14.19 -28.64 27.78
C THR A 333 -15.59 -28.97 27.25
N THR A 334 -16.12 -30.14 27.57
CA THR A 334 -17.47 -30.54 27.18
C THR A 334 -18.36 -30.57 28.44
N ALA A 335 -19.40 -29.75 28.44
CA ALA A 335 -20.37 -29.78 29.50
C ALA A 335 -21.32 -30.97 29.31
N THR A 336 -21.55 -31.76 30.36
CA THR A 336 -22.35 -33.00 30.34
C THR A 336 -23.77 -32.81 30.90
N ASN A 337 -24.23 -31.57 31.10
CA ASN A 337 -25.57 -31.31 31.66
C ASN A 337 -26.66 -31.33 30.58
N GLY A 338 -26.97 -32.54 30.06
CA GLY A 338 -28.15 -32.79 29.21
C GLY A 338 -28.04 -32.36 27.73
N THR A 339 -27.21 -31.43 27.42
CA THR A 339 -26.80 -31.01 26.04
C THR A 339 -25.28 -30.94 25.99
N SER A 340 -24.66 -31.70 25.08
CA SER A 340 -23.21 -31.67 24.90
C SER A 340 -22.79 -30.32 24.28
N ALA A 341 -22.52 -29.32 25.12
CA ALA A 341 -21.96 -28.04 24.66
C ALA A 341 -20.44 -28.06 24.83
N ILE A 342 -19.73 -27.71 23.78
CA ILE A 342 -18.28 -27.49 23.79
C ILE A 342 -18.05 -26.04 24.14
N TYR A 343 -17.18 -25.79 25.14
CA TYR A 343 -16.72 -24.44 25.46
C TYR A 343 -15.20 -24.42 25.65
N TYR A 344 -14.62 -23.25 25.52
CA TYR A 344 -13.18 -23.00 25.60
C TYR A 344 -12.88 -22.19 26.87
N GLU A 345 -12.00 -22.73 27.69
CA GLU A 345 -11.45 -22.06 28.87
C GLU A 345 -10.06 -21.52 28.53
N TYR A 346 -9.88 -20.20 28.59
CA TYR A 346 -8.64 -19.54 28.25
C TYR A 346 -7.76 -19.34 29.49
N PHE A 347 -6.46 -19.52 29.29
CA PHE A 347 -5.41 -19.30 30.27
C PHE A 347 -4.54 -18.13 29.84
N GLU A 348 -3.49 -17.83 30.63
CA GLU A 348 -2.51 -16.78 30.30
C GLU A 348 -1.84 -17.07 28.93
N PRO A 349 -1.82 -16.11 28.01
CA PRO A 349 -1.23 -16.32 26.70
C PRO A 349 0.30 -16.45 26.76
N THR A 350 0.87 -17.14 25.78
CA THR A 350 2.31 -17.30 25.64
C THR A 350 2.84 -16.36 24.59
N LYS A 351 3.81 -15.54 24.94
CA LYS A 351 4.49 -14.64 24.00
C LYS A 351 5.21 -15.42 22.91
N MET A 352 4.93 -15.10 21.65
CA MET A 352 5.50 -15.79 20.49
C MET A 352 6.42 -14.90 19.66
N ALA A 353 6.16 -13.60 19.57
CA ALA A 353 7.01 -12.69 18.84
C ALA A 353 7.01 -11.26 19.36
N ASP A 354 8.16 -10.59 19.21
CA ASP A 354 8.31 -9.14 19.20
C ASP A 354 8.84 -8.69 17.85
N LYS A 355 8.18 -7.72 17.26
CA LYS A 355 8.57 -7.18 15.95
C LYS A 355 8.64 -5.66 16.02
N ALA A 356 9.67 -5.08 15.42
CA ALA A 356 9.81 -3.65 15.24
C ALA A 356 10.28 -3.36 13.81
N GLN A 357 9.67 -2.37 13.19
CA GLN A 357 10.03 -1.94 11.85
C GLN A 357 10.07 -0.42 11.77
N THR A 358 11.04 0.11 11.08
CA THR A 358 11.06 1.53 10.70
C THR A 358 11.37 1.61 9.21
N TYR A 359 10.59 2.38 8.49
CA TYR A 359 10.84 2.72 7.09
C TYR A 359 10.60 4.19 6.85
N GLY A 360 11.30 4.74 5.87
CA GLY A 360 11.18 6.14 5.56
C GLY A 360 11.95 6.52 4.31
N SER A 361 11.85 7.78 3.94
CA SER A 361 12.58 8.36 2.83
C SER A 361 12.96 9.81 3.10
N ALA A 362 14.08 10.22 2.51
CA ALA A 362 14.44 11.61 2.36
C ALA A 362 14.63 11.90 0.87
N ALA A 363 13.92 12.87 0.32
CA ALA A 363 13.93 13.15 -1.10
C ALA A 363 13.96 14.66 -1.38
N LEU A 364 14.82 15.08 -2.29
CA LEU A 364 14.82 16.40 -2.91
C LEU A 364 14.10 16.30 -4.24
N ASN A 365 13.15 17.21 -4.49
CA ASN A 365 12.45 17.36 -5.76
C ASN A 365 12.69 18.75 -6.33
N ALA A 366 13.03 18.83 -7.60
CA ALA A 366 13.26 20.08 -8.29
C ALA A 366 12.59 20.08 -9.67
N TYR A 367 11.77 21.11 -9.90
CA TYR A 367 11.07 21.37 -11.16
C TYR A 367 11.46 22.74 -11.70
N TRP A 368 11.70 22.84 -13.02
CA TRP A 368 12.00 24.12 -13.66
C TRP A 368 11.66 24.15 -15.15
N LYS A 369 11.73 25.34 -15.76
CA LYS A 369 11.31 25.66 -17.13
C LYS A 369 9.83 25.32 -17.35
N PRO A 370 8.89 26.15 -16.84
CA PRO A 370 7.48 25.97 -17.12
C PRO A 370 7.18 26.15 -18.61
N SER A 371 6.21 25.35 -19.09
CA SER A 371 5.58 25.52 -20.40
C SER A 371 4.07 25.36 -20.16
N GLY A 372 3.36 26.47 -20.06
CA GLY A 372 2.00 26.49 -19.53
C GLY A 372 1.99 26.04 -18.06
N ASN A 373 1.15 25.06 -17.73
CA ASN A 373 1.00 24.52 -16.36
C ASN A 373 1.87 23.29 -16.06
N ILE A 374 2.83 22.98 -16.92
CA ILE A 374 3.77 21.86 -16.73
C ILE A 374 5.20 22.37 -16.61
N TYR A 375 6.06 21.55 -16.02
CA TYR A 375 7.51 21.77 -16.02
C TYR A 375 8.21 20.82 -16.98
N LEU A 376 9.13 21.37 -17.77
CA LEU A 376 9.89 20.61 -18.77
C LEU A 376 11.00 19.76 -18.15
N TRP A 377 11.44 20.11 -16.95
CA TRP A 377 12.44 19.35 -16.21
C TRP A 377 11.95 19.00 -14.82
N HIS A 378 12.19 17.78 -14.42
CA HIS A 378 12.05 17.30 -13.06
C HIS A 378 13.27 16.45 -12.70
N ILE A 379 13.92 16.78 -11.61
CA ILE A 379 14.95 15.96 -10.98
C ILE A 379 14.45 15.59 -9.59
N THR A 380 14.60 14.31 -9.25
CA THR A 380 14.40 13.81 -7.89
C THR A 380 15.63 13.03 -7.47
N GLY A 381 16.01 13.13 -6.21
CA GLY A 381 17.11 12.36 -5.66
C GLY A 381 16.95 12.25 -4.14
N GLY A 382 17.43 11.14 -3.59
CA GLY A 382 17.25 10.91 -2.17
C GLY A 382 17.66 9.52 -1.74
N THR A 383 17.12 9.09 -0.64
CA THR A 383 17.37 7.75 -0.07
C THR A 383 16.13 7.18 0.57
N TYR A 384 15.93 5.88 0.42
CA TYR A 384 15.01 5.09 1.22
C TYR A 384 15.79 4.41 2.34
N TYR A 385 15.16 4.28 3.50
CA TYR A 385 15.64 3.56 4.65
C TYR A 385 14.61 2.56 5.11
N TRP A 386 15.04 1.35 5.43
CA TRP A 386 14.19 0.33 6.02
C TRP A 386 15.00 -0.51 7.00
N THR A 387 14.44 -0.75 8.19
CA THR A 387 14.97 -1.69 9.17
C THR A 387 13.84 -2.50 9.76
N ARG A 388 14.10 -3.77 10.02
CA ARG A 388 13.17 -4.67 10.70
C ARG A 388 13.95 -5.56 11.66
N ARG A 389 13.50 -5.58 12.90
CA ARG A 389 13.94 -6.52 13.92
C ARG A 389 12.76 -7.39 14.33
N GLN A 390 12.98 -8.71 14.39
CA GLN A 390 11.97 -9.70 14.74
C GLN A 390 12.60 -10.71 15.70
N THR A 391 11.93 -10.97 16.82
CA THR A 391 12.31 -12.01 17.78
C THR A 391 11.19 -13.04 17.83
N ALA A 392 11.51 -14.31 17.59
CA ALA A 392 10.61 -15.45 17.78
C ALA A 392 10.95 -16.14 19.11
N TYR A 393 9.92 -16.42 19.91
CA TYR A 393 10.02 -17.15 21.18
C TYR A 393 9.42 -18.55 20.99
N VAL A 394 10.21 -19.43 20.36
CA VAL A 394 9.84 -20.85 20.16
C VAL A 394 10.52 -21.65 21.24
N TYR A 395 9.95 -21.63 22.44
CA TYR A 395 10.54 -22.17 23.65
C TYR A 395 10.99 -23.64 23.48
N PRO A 396 12.23 -24.02 23.97
CA PRO A 396 13.14 -23.19 24.78
C PRO A 396 14.01 -22.22 23.97
N ASP A 397 13.93 -22.22 22.64
CA ASP A 397 14.78 -21.42 21.77
C ASP A 397 14.21 -20.01 21.57
N ILE A 398 15.11 -19.02 21.55
CA ILE A 398 14.80 -17.63 21.22
C ILE A 398 15.67 -17.22 20.07
N TYR A 399 15.04 -16.80 18.98
CA TYR A 399 15.74 -16.37 17.78
C TYR A 399 15.45 -14.92 17.44
N THR A 400 16.49 -14.14 17.17
CA THR A 400 16.34 -12.73 16.75
C THR A 400 17.00 -12.52 15.39
N ALA A 401 16.22 -12.00 14.45
CA ALA A 401 16.69 -11.54 13.14
C ALA A 401 16.62 -10.02 13.06
N SER A 402 17.65 -9.41 12.49
CA SER A 402 17.66 -7.97 12.17
C SER A 402 18.08 -7.77 10.73
N ARG A 403 17.34 -6.92 10.02
CA ARG A 403 17.63 -6.55 8.64
C ARG A 403 17.57 -5.04 8.50
N HIS A 404 18.42 -4.48 7.67
CA HIS A 404 18.44 -3.07 7.34
C HIS A 404 18.77 -2.87 5.88
N ILE A 405 18.19 -1.84 5.29
CA ILE A 405 18.38 -1.45 3.90
C ILE A 405 18.49 0.06 3.83
N ILE A 406 19.47 0.54 3.08
CA ILE A 406 19.60 1.92 2.63
C ILE A 406 19.62 1.88 1.10
N ALA A 407 18.81 2.69 0.45
CA ALA A 407 18.69 2.68 -1.00
C ALA A 407 18.69 4.11 -1.56
N PRO A 408 19.88 4.72 -1.80
CA PRO A 408 19.99 5.98 -2.52
C PRO A 408 19.44 5.82 -3.94
N PHE A 409 18.77 6.87 -4.40
CA PHE A 409 18.18 6.92 -5.74
C PHE A 409 18.34 8.28 -6.38
N ILE A 410 18.31 8.29 -7.70
CA ILE A 410 18.24 9.49 -8.53
C ILE A 410 17.32 9.24 -9.73
N GLY A 411 16.56 10.25 -10.13
CA GLY A 411 15.71 10.22 -11.31
C GLY A 411 15.70 11.57 -12.00
N VAL A 412 15.67 11.56 -13.32
CA VAL A 412 15.59 12.75 -14.16
C VAL A 412 14.49 12.53 -15.20
N ARG A 413 13.59 13.50 -15.35
CA ARG A 413 12.58 13.56 -16.41
C ARG A 413 12.77 14.83 -17.23
N ARG A 414 12.83 14.67 -18.53
CA ARG A 414 12.81 15.76 -19.52
C ARG A 414 11.55 15.66 -20.36
N SER A 415 10.83 16.76 -20.47
CA SER A 415 9.65 16.87 -21.33
C SER A 415 9.90 17.87 -22.45
N LEU A 416 9.34 17.60 -23.64
CA LEU A 416 9.43 18.43 -24.84
C LEU A 416 8.01 18.70 -25.33
N ALA A 417 7.60 19.96 -25.28
CA ALA A 417 6.33 20.40 -25.84
C ALA A 417 6.49 20.68 -27.35
N THR A 418 5.56 20.16 -28.14
CA THR A 418 5.50 20.40 -29.58
C THR A 418 4.62 21.61 -29.88
N ARG A 419 4.76 22.19 -31.11
CA ARG A 419 3.90 23.29 -31.56
C ARG A 419 2.42 22.92 -31.60
N GLY A 420 2.08 21.63 -31.78
CA GLY A 420 0.71 21.11 -31.76
C GLY A 420 0.15 20.86 -30.35
N GLY A 421 0.88 21.22 -29.27
CA GLY A 421 0.45 21.03 -27.89
C GLY A 421 0.65 19.63 -27.34
N SER A 422 1.21 18.69 -28.11
CA SER A 422 1.59 17.36 -27.62
C SER A 422 2.85 17.45 -26.76
N LEU A 423 3.02 16.48 -25.85
CA LEU A 423 4.15 16.40 -24.94
C LEU A 423 4.84 15.05 -25.05
N TRP A 424 6.14 15.07 -25.31
CA TRP A 424 7.03 13.91 -25.16
C TRP A 424 7.80 14.05 -23.85
N SER A 425 7.84 12.99 -23.07
CA SER A 425 8.64 12.93 -21.84
C SER A 425 9.54 11.71 -21.86
N ALA A 426 10.81 11.90 -21.55
CA ALA A 426 11.75 10.82 -21.29
C ALA A 426 12.17 10.87 -19.81
N GLU A 427 12.20 9.74 -19.15
CA GLU A 427 12.62 9.58 -17.78
C GLU A 427 13.67 8.49 -17.68
N ALA A 428 14.69 8.72 -16.85
CA ALA A 428 15.69 7.74 -16.51
C ALA A 428 16.07 7.89 -15.04
N GLY A 429 16.43 6.78 -14.40
CA GLY A 429 16.87 6.82 -13.02
C GLY A 429 17.47 5.50 -12.58
N GLY A 430 17.97 5.49 -11.34
CA GLY A 430 18.56 4.32 -10.76
C GLY A 430 18.54 4.37 -9.23
N THR A 431 18.73 3.21 -8.63
CA THR A 431 18.89 3.04 -7.19
C THR A 431 19.92 1.95 -6.90
N ALA A 432 20.66 2.12 -5.82
CA ALA A 432 21.58 1.10 -5.29
C ALA A 432 21.13 0.74 -3.89
N THR A 433 20.77 -0.52 -3.67
CA THR A 433 20.37 -1.03 -2.36
C THR A 433 21.58 -1.58 -1.63
N MET A 434 21.77 -1.17 -0.38
CA MET A 434 22.89 -1.54 0.50
C MET A 434 22.34 -2.09 1.83
N GLY A 435 23.18 -2.85 2.55
CA GLY A 435 22.82 -3.47 3.83
C GLY A 435 22.57 -4.95 3.71
N SER A 436 21.49 -5.46 4.30
CA SER A 436 21.15 -6.89 4.31
C SER A 436 20.92 -7.48 2.91
N TYR A 437 20.54 -6.65 1.96
CA TYR A 437 20.44 -6.98 0.53
C TYR A 437 21.22 -5.97 -0.28
N ARG A 438 21.93 -6.43 -1.31
CA ARG A 438 22.65 -5.54 -2.21
C ARG A 438 22.19 -5.77 -3.64
N GLN A 439 21.59 -4.72 -4.21
CA GLN A 439 21.06 -4.74 -5.58
C GLN A 439 21.31 -3.40 -6.24
N ALA A 440 21.50 -3.42 -7.54
CA ALA A 440 21.42 -2.24 -8.39
C ALA A 440 20.16 -2.33 -9.26
N ALA A 441 19.49 -1.21 -9.44
CA ALA A 441 18.35 -1.12 -10.33
C ALA A 441 18.45 0.16 -11.17
N ALA A 442 18.01 0.06 -12.41
CA ALA A 442 17.90 1.19 -13.32
C ALA A 442 16.54 1.14 -14.03
N HIS A 443 16.02 2.29 -14.40
CA HIS A 443 14.80 2.37 -15.20
C HIS A 443 14.92 3.44 -16.28
N ALA A 444 14.17 3.22 -17.35
CA ALA A 444 13.91 4.22 -18.37
C ALA A 444 12.42 4.19 -18.75
N ALA A 445 11.87 5.35 -19.07
CA ALA A 445 10.51 5.45 -19.55
C ALA A 445 10.38 6.53 -20.62
N ILE A 446 9.46 6.30 -21.55
CA ILE A 446 9.06 7.29 -22.57
C ILE A 446 7.55 7.43 -22.47
N THR A 447 7.06 8.66 -22.43
CA THR A 447 5.63 8.98 -22.39
C THR A 447 5.32 9.95 -23.52
N TYR A 448 4.25 9.66 -24.26
CA TYR A 448 3.66 10.56 -25.24
C TYR A 448 2.25 10.95 -24.77
N GLU A 449 1.99 12.25 -24.75
CA GLU A 449 0.71 12.85 -24.39
C GLU A 449 0.25 13.76 -25.54
N MET A 450 -1.02 13.68 -25.91
CA MET A 450 -1.60 14.50 -26.97
C MET A 450 -2.87 15.23 -26.49
N PRO A 451 -3.11 16.47 -26.94
CA PRO A 451 -4.35 17.14 -26.71
C PRO A 451 -5.44 16.63 -27.67
N VAL A 452 -6.66 16.45 -27.19
CA VAL A 452 -7.81 16.24 -28.05
C VAL A 452 -8.45 17.60 -28.35
N ARG A 453 -8.51 17.98 -29.62
CA ARG A 453 -9.05 19.29 -30.04
C ARG A 453 -10.46 19.53 -29.55
N GLY A 454 -10.72 20.71 -29.01
CA GLY A 454 -12.06 21.10 -28.49
C GLY A 454 -12.44 20.49 -27.15
N THR A 455 -11.51 19.79 -26.47
CA THR A 455 -11.75 19.19 -25.16
C THR A 455 -10.59 19.49 -24.19
N SER A 456 -10.81 19.24 -22.89
CA SER A 456 -9.75 19.23 -21.86
C SER A 456 -9.01 17.89 -21.76
N ILE A 457 -9.44 16.89 -22.54
CA ILE A 457 -8.92 15.52 -22.45
C ILE A 457 -7.52 15.44 -23.03
N ARG A 458 -6.62 14.82 -22.26
CA ARG A 458 -5.23 14.57 -22.64
C ARG A 458 -4.87 13.11 -22.46
N PRO A 459 -5.11 12.27 -23.50
CA PRO A 459 -4.66 10.90 -23.47
C PRO A 459 -3.14 10.82 -23.55
N SER A 460 -2.58 9.85 -22.86
CA SER A 460 -1.15 9.56 -22.88
C SER A 460 -0.89 8.06 -22.93
N ILE A 461 0.24 7.69 -23.50
CA ILE A 461 0.78 6.33 -23.47
C ILE A 461 2.20 6.39 -22.96
N SER A 462 2.55 5.48 -22.05
CA SER A 462 3.87 5.37 -21.46
C SER A 462 4.40 3.95 -21.57
N LEU A 463 5.66 3.83 -21.95
CA LEU A 463 6.43 2.59 -21.92
C LEU A 463 7.55 2.76 -20.91
N ARG A 464 7.64 1.83 -19.93
CA ARG A 464 8.69 1.81 -18.91
C ARG A 464 9.37 0.46 -18.88
N TYR A 465 10.69 0.48 -18.83
CA TYR A 465 11.52 -0.68 -18.59
C TYR A 465 12.31 -0.49 -17.29
N ASN A 466 12.30 -1.52 -16.42
CA ASN A 466 13.12 -1.55 -15.22
C ASN A 466 14.01 -2.80 -15.25
N PHE A 467 15.24 -2.63 -14.83
CA PHE A 467 16.24 -3.67 -14.68
C PHE A 467 16.70 -3.73 -13.22
N ARG A 468 16.76 -4.92 -12.64
CA ARG A 468 17.32 -5.16 -11.30
C ARG A 468 18.35 -6.26 -11.36
N GLN A 469 19.45 -6.11 -10.63
CA GLN A 469 20.50 -7.10 -10.51
C GLN A 469 20.99 -7.20 -9.06
N ALA A 470 21.13 -8.42 -8.54
CA ALA A 470 21.79 -8.66 -7.27
C ALA A 470 23.29 -8.45 -7.42
N THR A 471 23.90 -7.67 -6.53
CA THR A 471 25.32 -7.34 -6.57
C THR A 471 26.17 -8.12 -5.57
N SER A 472 25.51 -8.87 -4.65
CA SER A 472 26.20 -9.70 -3.65
C SER A 472 25.35 -10.90 -3.21
N GLY A 473 25.95 -11.80 -2.41
CA GLY A 473 25.33 -13.02 -1.87
C GLY A 473 25.17 -14.12 -2.92
N ASP A 474 24.43 -15.16 -2.58
CA ASP A 474 24.22 -16.37 -3.42
C ASP A 474 23.50 -16.05 -4.74
N ASN A 475 22.76 -14.95 -4.77
CA ASN A 475 22.05 -14.49 -5.95
C ASN A 475 22.87 -13.49 -6.81
N LYS A 476 24.17 -13.29 -6.52
CA LYS A 476 25.02 -12.34 -7.27
C LYS A 476 24.96 -12.60 -8.77
N GLY A 477 24.72 -11.55 -9.54
CA GLY A 477 24.59 -11.60 -10.99
C GLY A 477 23.21 -12.00 -11.51
N GLN A 478 22.32 -12.51 -10.67
CA GLN A 478 20.94 -12.78 -11.09
C GLN A 478 20.21 -11.47 -11.37
N THR A 479 19.36 -11.51 -12.37
CA THR A 479 18.63 -10.32 -12.86
C THR A 479 17.13 -10.54 -12.87
N ARG A 480 16.39 -9.42 -12.83
CA ARG A 480 14.95 -9.35 -13.05
C ARG A 480 14.62 -8.14 -13.91
N ASN A 481 13.75 -8.34 -14.89
CA ASN A 481 13.34 -7.32 -15.84
C ASN A 481 11.83 -7.07 -15.72
N THR A 482 11.45 -5.80 -15.76
CA THR A 482 10.04 -5.41 -15.74
C THR A 482 9.75 -4.53 -16.94
N LEU A 483 8.76 -4.87 -17.74
CA LEU A 483 8.20 -4.04 -18.79
C LEU A 483 6.80 -3.59 -18.39
N SER A 484 6.52 -2.30 -18.50
CA SER A 484 5.19 -1.76 -18.20
C SER A 484 4.70 -0.88 -19.35
N ILE A 485 3.44 -1.06 -19.72
CA ILE A 485 2.73 -0.21 -20.68
C ILE A 485 1.58 0.44 -19.92
N THR A 486 1.45 1.75 -20.00
CA THR A 486 0.40 2.50 -19.33
C THR A 486 -0.30 3.41 -20.32
N ALA A 487 -1.61 3.33 -20.39
CA ALA A 487 -2.46 4.28 -21.07
C ALA A 487 -3.20 5.11 -20.01
N ALA A 488 -3.20 6.43 -20.13
CA ALA A 488 -3.89 7.30 -19.20
C ALA A 488 -4.61 8.43 -19.95
N ALA A 489 -5.61 9.00 -19.32
CA ALA A 489 -6.28 10.21 -19.78
C ALA A 489 -6.49 11.15 -18.58
N THR A 490 -6.04 12.39 -18.72
CA THR A 490 -6.30 13.47 -17.75
C THR A 490 -7.34 14.41 -18.32
N PHE A 491 -8.30 14.85 -17.52
CA PHE A 491 -9.41 15.71 -17.93
C PHE A 491 -9.95 16.57 -16.79
#